data_2c4f52cc0fd909cab0525e84dd7e89c5
#
_entry.id   2c4f52cc0fd909cab0525e84dd7e89c5
#
_cell.length_a   1.000
_cell.length_b   1.000
_cell.length_c   1.000
_cell.angle_alpha   90.00
_cell.angle_beta   90.00
_cell.angle_gamma   90.00
#
_symmetry.space_group_name_H-M   'P 1'
#
loop_
_entity.id
_entity.type
_entity.pdbx_description
1 polymer ?
#
loop_
_entity_poly.entity_id
_entity_poly.type
_entity_poly.pdbx_seq_one_letter_code
_entity_poly.pdbx_strand_id
1 'polypeptide(L)'
;MNAGFDMHGLKGKHVQISADYPVTFSDTVGLFRPSDACTLLENPRSGSLVSTNTAVLFVGSWGFEELCARKFWQRLAVDLSRRGMASMRFDYPGTGDALDHPDYASGLDVWLDTIAAAAQKLKELSGAKHLIVIGHGIGGALAWRAAEHIPDIRGVALAAPALSGRHWLREFVALSKIANQGALHRRHSASGPAMGEQVIPENVAKGLRDVNISATTKAPAPHILLLKQKNRHADMDFAAHIRTLGVEVRSTDFEGYDHFIRDVLFSVPPVAAIETLAEWAKDVAEQEANDHFRAENLPVPTPVALKGRGFTETPVRFGEDDRLYGVLAEPIGPRKGATVLVLPTGYERASGWGRISAQLCRELAKSGIASLRFDMANIADSPMVPTRPEQIIYSEGQLEDVVAATDFLEQRHLFPVVVTGRCSGGWAAFQSGVRDPRFSGVVAVNVFDFYIPPHADVEALLISSRQPLASYGAKLVSGGFWLKVFSGKVRIRNGVTNLWAMIVGKAISFATPLMVRFPFLSPRFQAISRDFRSIAANNTQMTVVFTEGDIGAAMLETNFGPCGRMLSCRYGNPRIAFIADSDHNLTTAEARHAWAQEVEMIAFRFPPAS
;
A
#
# COMPACT_ATOMS: atom_id res chain seq x y z
N MET A 1 -3.38 25.15 -17.41
CA MET A 1 -2.06 25.75 -17.65
C MET A 1 -1.06 24.88 -16.92
N ASN A 2 -0.32 24.06 -17.65
CA ASN A 2 0.70 23.17 -17.11
C ASN A 2 1.94 24.00 -16.80
N ALA A 3 2.27 24.16 -15.53
CA ALA A 3 3.60 24.62 -15.13
C ALA A 3 4.56 23.43 -15.25
N GLY A 4 5.20 23.31 -16.42
CA GLY A 4 6.26 22.35 -16.65
C GLY A 4 7.48 22.73 -15.81
N PHE A 5 7.88 21.86 -14.90
CA PHE A 5 9.18 21.92 -14.26
C PHE A 5 10.25 21.62 -15.31
N ASP A 6 11.10 22.61 -15.58
CA ASP A 6 12.20 22.51 -16.52
C ASP A 6 13.31 21.60 -15.96
N MET A 7 13.36 20.35 -16.47
CA MET A 7 14.31 19.29 -16.08
C MET A 7 15.58 19.25 -16.95
N HIS A 8 15.87 20.27 -17.76
CA HIS A 8 16.99 20.22 -18.72
C HIS A 8 18.37 20.58 -18.16
N GLY A 9 18.52 20.82 -16.84
CA GLY A 9 19.80 21.25 -16.23
C GLY A 9 20.68 20.16 -15.61
N LEU A 10 20.25 18.88 -15.52
CA LEU A 10 20.97 17.82 -14.77
C LEU A 10 21.42 16.63 -15.63
N LYS A 11 22.11 16.88 -16.72
CA LYS A 11 22.91 15.82 -17.36
C LYS A 11 24.27 15.72 -16.64
N GLY A 12 24.46 14.65 -15.83
CA GLY A 12 25.79 14.22 -15.45
C GLY A 12 26.14 14.11 -13.96
N LYS A 13 25.16 13.86 -13.06
CA LYS A 13 25.49 13.32 -11.72
C LYS A 13 24.48 12.20 -11.42
N HIS A 14 25.00 10.97 -11.22
CA HIS A 14 24.24 9.93 -10.51
C HIS A 14 23.92 10.52 -9.13
N VAL A 15 22.69 11.03 -8.96
CA VAL A 15 22.17 11.35 -7.65
C VAL A 15 21.83 10.00 -7.05
N GLN A 16 22.73 9.49 -6.20
CA GLN A 16 22.45 8.32 -5.39
C GLN A 16 21.22 8.66 -4.57
N ILE A 17 20.08 8.07 -4.92
CA ILE A 17 18.83 8.21 -4.16
C ILE A 17 19.08 7.39 -2.90
N SER A 18 19.46 8.05 -1.80
CA SER A 18 19.58 7.41 -0.50
C SER A 18 18.26 6.73 -0.18
N ALA A 19 18.23 5.41 -0.15
CA ALA A 19 17.05 4.64 0.18
C ALA A 19 16.75 4.78 1.68
N ASP A 20 15.46 4.68 2.06
CA ASP A 20 15.09 4.58 3.46
C ASP A 20 15.55 3.23 4.01
N TYR A 21 16.19 3.20 5.16
CA TYR A 21 16.65 1.96 5.80
C TYR A 21 15.50 1.34 6.59
N PRO A 22 15.11 0.08 6.31
CA PRO A 22 14.18 -0.64 7.17
C PRO A 22 14.86 -0.95 8.50
N VAL A 23 14.13 -0.74 9.58
CA VAL A 23 14.56 -1.00 10.96
C VAL A 23 13.47 -1.72 11.72
N THR A 24 13.85 -2.55 12.67
CA THR A 24 12.91 -3.29 13.50
C THR A 24 13.10 -2.93 14.97
N PHE A 25 12.00 -2.77 15.68
CA PHE A 25 11.94 -2.49 17.11
C PHE A 25 10.53 -2.82 17.63
N SER A 26 10.40 -3.24 18.88
CA SER A 26 9.08 -3.48 19.53
C SER A 26 8.08 -4.23 18.65
N ASP A 27 8.51 -5.31 17.97
CA ASP A 27 7.70 -6.14 17.07
C ASP A 27 7.10 -5.38 15.87
N THR A 28 7.67 -4.24 15.50
CA THR A 28 7.26 -3.44 14.34
C THR A 28 8.41 -3.14 13.38
N VAL A 29 8.03 -2.61 12.22
CA VAL A 29 8.94 -2.11 11.20
C VAL A 29 8.85 -0.59 11.14
N GLY A 30 10.01 0.06 11.18
CA GLY A 30 10.18 1.46 10.83
C GLY A 30 10.99 1.61 9.55
N LEU A 31 10.82 2.74 8.89
CA LEU A 31 11.63 3.17 7.76
C LEU A 31 12.35 4.46 8.14
N PHE A 32 13.64 4.32 8.40
CA PHE A 32 14.53 5.40 8.78
C PHE A 32 15.15 6.03 7.55
N ARG A 33 15.06 7.34 7.42
CA ARG A 33 15.77 8.11 6.42
C ARG A 33 16.82 8.99 7.09
N PRO A 34 18.12 8.80 6.81
CA PRO A 34 19.17 9.69 7.30
C PRO A 34 19.05 11.06 6.65
N SER A 35 19.72 12.06 7.20
CA SER A 35 19.90 13.32 6.51
C SER A 35 20.93 13.17 5.38
N ASP A 36 20.74 13.89 4.26
CA ASP A 36 21.68 13.87 3.15
C ASP A 36 23.06 14.45 3.54
N ALA A 37 23.11 15.26 4.60
CA ALA A 37 24.36 15.73 5.18
C ALA A 37 25.25 14.60 5.72
N CYS A 38 24.67 13.51 6.21
CA CYS A 38 25.41 12.34 6.68
C CYS A 38 25.98 11.51 5.51
N THR A 39 25.27 11.47 4.38
CA THR A 39 25.66 10.71 3.17
C THR A 39 26.77 11.42 2.37
N LEU A 40 26.87 12.75 2.46
CA LEU A 40 27.90 13.53 1.74
C LEU A 40 29.28 13.51 2.41
N LEU A 41 29.42 13.00 3.64
CA LEU A 41 30.73 12.87 4.32
C LEU A 41 31.65 11.84 3.65
N GLU A 42 31.14 10.94 2.80
CA GLU A 42 31.96 10.06 1.97
C GLU A 42 32.60 10.79 0.78
N ASN A 43 32.23 12.06 0.49
CA ASN A 43 32.77 12.82 -0.64
C ASN A 43 32.90 14.34 -0.34
N PRO A 44 33.99 14.82 0.31
CA PRO A 44 34.06 16.16 0.91
C PRO A 44 34.26 17.35 -0.06
N ARG A 45 33.90 17.23 -1.34
CA ARG A 45 34.15 18.26 -2.37
C ARG A 45 33.00 19.23 -2.66
N SER A 46 31.86 19.16 -2.00
CA SER A 46 30.78 20.14 -2.16
C SER A 46 30.28 20.62 -0.80
N GLY A 47 30.16 21.93 -0.64
CA GLY A 47 29.92 22.70 0.58
C GLY A 47 29.06 22.03 1.64
N SER A 48 29.52 22.07 2.87
CA SER A 48 28.98 21.39 4.04
C SER A 48 27.50 21.69 4.27
N LEU A 49 26.63 20.74 3.93
CA LEU A 49 25.30 20.67 4.54
C LEU A 49 25.50 20.25 6.00
N VAL A 50 25.11 21.11 6.92
CA VAL A 50 25.17 20.83 8.36
C VAL A 50 23.94 20.00 8.71
N SER A 51 24.15 18.80 9.29
CA SER A 51 23.06 18.04 9.90
C SER A 51 22.52 18.81 11.09
N THR A 52 21.20 18.89 11.20
CA THR A 52 20.58 19.50 12.37
C THR A 52 20.58 18.54 13.55
N ASN A 53 20.63 19.06 14.78
CA ASN A 53 20.51 18.27 16.00
C ASN A 53 19.04 17.84 16.28
N THR A 54 18.18 17.85 15.25
CA THR A 54 16.75 17.58 15.33
C THR A 54 16.37 16.55 14.27
N ALA A 55 15.60 15.53 14.68
CA ALA A 55 15.04 14.52 13.80
C ALA A 55 13.50 14.55 13.83
N VAL A 56 12.86 13.99 12.81
CA VAL A 56 11.41 14.07 12.62
C VAL A 56 10.76 12.69 12.69
N LEU A 57 9.84 12.49 13.63
CA LEU A 57 9.05 11.26 13.75
C LEU A 57 7.68 11.45 13.08
N PHE A 58 7.29 10.54 12.19
CA PHE A 58 5.97 10.54 11.59
C PHE A 58 5.04 9.59 12.32
N VAL A 59 3.88 10.10 12.72
CA VAL A 59 2.83 9.35 13.40
C VAL A 59 1.64 9.25 12.46
N GLY A 60 1.57 8.12 11.76
CA GLY A 60 0.56 7.84 10.74
C GLY A 60 -0.85 7.75 11.31
N SER A 61 -1.84 7.91 10.44
CA SER A 61 -3.24 7.62 10.76
C SER A 61 -3.49 6.11 10.75
N TRP A 62 -4.74 5.68 10.75
CA TRP A 62 -5.11 4.27 10.73
C TRP A 62 -6.09 3.99 9.59
N GLY A 63 -6.04 2.75 9.06
CA GLY A 63 -6.98 2.28 8.05
C GLY A 63 -6.82 2.97 6.70
N PHE A 64 -7.91 3.47 6.14
CA PHE A 64 -7.96 4.06 4.82
C PHE A 64 -7.06 5.31 4.66
N GLU A 65 -7.02 6.17 5.68
CA GLU A 65 -6.18 7.38 5.66
C GLU A 65 -4.69 7.03 5.58
N GLU A 66 -4.24 5.97 6.28
CA GLU A 66 -2.85 5.53 6.22
C GLU A 66 -2.46 4.98 4.84
N LEU A 67 -3.36 4.24 4.20
CA LEU A 67 -3.12 3.73 2.84
C LEU A 67 -2.93 4.88 1.82
N CYS A 68 -3.67 5.97 1.96
CA CYS A 68 -3.50 7.16 1.13
C CYS A 68 -2.21 7.93 1.49
N ALA A 69 -1.78 7.90 2.75
CA ALA A 69 -0.72 8.76 3.27
C ALA A 69 0.71 8.21 3.05
N ARG A 70 0.89 6.93 2.67
CA ARG A 70 2.23 6.33 2.63
C ARG A 70 3.20 7.06 1.71
N LYS A 71 2.77 7.40 0.50
CA LYS A 71 3.55 8.16 -0.48
C LYS A 71 3.81 9.62 -0.02
N PHE A 72 2.88 10.21 0.72
CA PHE A 72 3.07 11.53 1.34
C PHE A 72 4.22 11.50 2.36
N TRP A 73 4.24 10.52 3.26
CA TRP A 73 5.32 10.35 4.23
C TRP A 73 6.68 10.12 3.57
N GLN A 74 6.72 9.30 2.54
CA GLN A 74 7.95 9.03 1.79
C GLN A 74 8.49 10.30 1.13
N ARG A 75 7.63 11.11 0.49
CA ARG A 75 8.05 12.38 -0.13
C ARG A 75 8.48 13.42 0.90
N LEU A 76 7.78 13.52 2.02
CA LEU A 76 8.17 14.41 3.12
C LEU A 76 9.52 14.00 3.73
N ALA A 77 9.77 12.70 3.91
CA ALA A 77 11.07 12.19 4.37
C ALA A 77 12.22 12.60 3.44
N VAL A 78 12.00 12.52 2.12
CA VAL A 78 12.99 12.96 1.12
C VAL A 78 13.28 14.47 1.24
N ASP A 79 12.25 15.30 1.40
CA ASP A 79 12.42 16.75 1.51
C ASP A 79 13.13 17.15 2.81
N LEU A 80 12.78 16.52 3.93
CA LEU A 80 13.45 16.71 5.22
C LEU A 80 14.93 16.28 5.17
N SER A 81 15.24 15.15 4.53
CA SER A 81 16.60 14.66 4.35
C SER A 81 17.48 15.69 3.63
N ARG A 82 16.96 16.28 2.54
CA ARG A 82 17.63 17.36 1.78
C ARG A 82 17.83 18.63 2.60
N ARG A 83 17.02 18.85 3.63
CA ARG A 83 17.13 19.97 4.58
C ARG A 83 17.98 19.65 5.80
N GLY A 84 18.68 18.51 5.81
CA GLY A 84 19.61 18.11 6.87
C GLY A 84 18.95 17.42 8.07
N MET A 85 17.69 16.96 7.96
CA MET A 85 16.95 16.32 9.04
C MET A 85 16.70 14.84 8.73
N ALA A 86 17.11 13.97 9.67
CA ALA A 86 16.72 12.58 9.63
C ALA A 86 15.24 12.40 9.99
N SER A 87 14.61 11.36 9.48
CA SER A 87 13.21 11.07 9.79
C SER A 87 12.90 9.58 9.86
N MET A 88 11.79 9.22 10.53
CA MET A 88 11.32 7.84 10.58
C MET A 88 9.80 7.78 10.57
N ARG A 89 9.24 6.83 9.79
CA ARG A 89 7.87 6.37 9.85
C ARG A 89 7.84 4.92 10.31
N PHE A 90 6.73 4.47 10.87
CA PHE A 90 6.60 3.10 11.40
C PHE A 90 5.15 2.62 11.30
N ASP A 91 4.93 1.33 11.54
CA ASP A 91 3.60 0.72 11.60
C ASP A 91 3.22 0.45 13.06
N TYR A 92 1.93 0.67 13.42
CA TYR A 92 1.42 0.24 14.72
C TYR A 92 1.28 -1.27 14.78
N PRO A 93 1.37 -1.91 15.97
CA PRO A 93 1.05 -3.31 16.14
C PRO A 93 -0.32 -3.65 15.50
N GLY A 94 -0.36 -4.73 14.72
CA GLY A 94 -1.56 -5.12 14.00
C GLY A 94 -1.83 -4.34 12.71
N THR A 95 -0.93 -3.47 12.26
CA THR A 95 -1.04 -2.74 11.00
C THR A 95 0.19 -2.98 10.11
N GLY A 96 0.05 -2.76 8.82
CA GLY A 96 1.15 -2.83 7.87
C GLY A 96 1.99 -4.09 7.99
N ASP A 97 3.29 -3.91 8.21
CA ASP A 97 4.27 -4.98 8.37
C ASP A 97 4.60 -5.30 9.84
N ALA A 98 4.02 -4.58 10.81
CA ALA A 98 4.16 -4.90 12.23
C ALA A 98 3.54 -6.27 12.58
N LEU A 99 4.05 -6.93 13.61
CA LEU A 99 3.38 -8.10 14.18
C LEU A 99 2.10 -7.70 14.92
N ASP A 100 1.24 -8.67 15.16
CA ASP A 100 0.07 -8.47 16.02
C ASP A 100 0.52 -8.48 17.48
N HIS A 101 -0.01 -7.56 18.28
CA HIS A 101 0.19 -7.63 19.71
C HIS A 101 -0.58 -8.83 20.30
N PRO A 102 -0.03 -9.56 21.28
CA PRO A 102 -0.61 -10.82 21.72
C PRO A 102 -2.03 -10.67 22.31
N ASP A 103 -2.34 -9.63 23.03
CA ASP A 103 -3.61 -9.51 23.74
C ASP A 103 -4.27 -8.14 23.74
N TYR A 104 -3.54 -7.07 23.42
CA TYR A 104 -4.00 -5.68 23.54
C TYR A 104 -4.59 -5.33 24.93
N ALA A 105 -4.15 -5.99 25.99
CA ALA A 105 -4.69 -5.78 27.34
C ALA A 105 -4.52 -4.32 27.81
N SER A 106 -3.40 -3.69 27.47
CA SER A 106 -3.12 -2.27 27.76
C SER A 106 -3.88 -1.29 26.85
N GLY A 107 -4.72 -1.78 25.93
CA GLY A 107 -5.55 -0.95 25.08
C GLY A 107 -4.74 0.00 24.20
N LEU A 108 -5.03 1.30 24.28
CA LEU A 108 -4.38 2.32 23.46
C LEU A 108 -2.89 2.50 23.80
N ASP A 109 -2.48 2.16 25.02
CA ASP A 109 -1.09 2.31 25.45
C ASP A 109 -0.15 1.47 24.59
N VAL A 110 -0.61 0.33 24.02
CA VAL A 110 0.15 -0.45 23.04
C VAL A 110 0.62 0.41 21.85
N TRP A 111 -0.22 1.32 21.36
CA TRP A 111 0.15 2.22 20.27
C TRP A 111 0.99 3.40 20.75
N LEU A 112 0.70 3.96 21.93
CA LEU A 112 1.46 5.07 22.50
C LEU A 112 2.89 4.64 22.85
N ASP A 113 3.07 3.45 23.41
CA ASP A 113 4.38 2.85 23.72
C ASP A 113 5.17 2.60 22.42
N THR A 114 4.48 2.20 21.34
CA THR A 114 5.13 2.04 20.02
C THR A 114 5.64 3.38 19.48
N ILE A 115 4.88 4.48 19.67
CA ILE A 115 5.34 5.84 19.30
C ILE A 115 6.58 6.22 20.11
N ALA A 116 6.56 5.96 21.42
CA ALA A 116 7.69 6.25 22.30
C ALA A 116 8.95 5.44 21.93
N ALA A 117 8.77 4.15 21.63
CA ALA A 117 9.86 3.29 21.16
C ALA A 117 10.42 3.75 19.80
N ALA A 118 9.54 4.19 18.89
CA ALA A 118 9.94 4.77 17.61
C ALA A 118 10.75 6.07 17.81
N ALA A 119 10.33 6.94 18.72
CA ALA A 119 11.06 8.17 19.05
C ALA A 119 12.46 7.87 19.60
N GLN A 120 12.57 6.91 20.52
CA GLN A 120 13.85 6.46 21.04
C GLN A 120 14.73 5.87 19.94
N LYS A 121 14.16 4.99 19.10
CA LYS A 121 14.90 4.38 17.99
C LYS A 121 15.39 5.41 16.98
N LEU A 122 14.59 6.42 16.68
CA LEU A 122 14.98 7.52 15.82
C LEU A 122 16.15 8.32 16.41
N LYS A 123 16.14 8.63 17.70
CA LYS A 123 17.27 9.29 18.40
C LYS A 123 18.55 8.44 18.32
N GLU A 124 18.45 7.13 18.56
CA GLU A 124 19.58 6.19 18.48
C GLU A 124 20.22 6.19 17.08
N LEU A 125 19.39 6.14 16.03
CA LEU A 125 19.85 6.05 14.65
C LEU A 125 20.36 7.37 14.06
N SER A 126 19.75 8.48 14.46
CA SER A 126 20.10 9.81 13.94
C SER A 126 21.14 10.53 14.79
N GLY A 127 21.32 10.13 16.05
CA GLY A 127 22.10 10.86 17.04
C GLY A 127 21.49 12.19 17.48
N ALA A 128 20.30 12.54 16.97
CA ALA A 128 19.64 13.81 17.28
C ALA A 128 19.23 13.90 18.76
N LYS A 129 19.45 15.07 19.37
CA LYS A 129 19.04 15.33 20.75
C LYS A 129 17.55 15.71 20.82
N HIS A 130 17.06 16.40 19.78
CA HIS A 130 15.71 16.97 19.74
C HIS A 130 14.85 16.25 18.70
N LEU A 131 13.54 16.22 18.95
CA LEU A 131 12.57 15.65 18.04
C LEU A 131 11.48 16.65 17.68
N ILE A 132 11.02 16.54 16.44
CA ILE A 132 9.75 17.06 15.97
C ILE A 132 8.85 15.85 15.68
N VAL A 133 7.58 15.92 16.10
CA VAL A 133 6.60 14.87 15.82
C VAL A 133 5.56 15.42 14.86
N ILE A 134 5.34 14.73 13.75
CA ILE A 134 4.33 15.09 12.73
C ILE A 134 3.27 14.01 12.69
N GLY A 135 2.01 14.35 13.01
CA GLY A 135 0.90 13.41 13.01
C GLY A 135 -0.21 13.79 12.02
N HIS A 136 -0.82 12.78 11.35
CA HIS A 136 -1.93 12.94 10.42
C HIS A 136 -3.19 12.25 10.92
N GLY A 137 -4.36 12.85 10.72
CA GLY A 137 -5.65 12.27 11.09
C GLY A 137 -5.69 11.88 12.57
N ILE A 138 -6.06 10.63 12.89
CA ILE A 138 -6.03 10.15 14.29
C ILE A 138 -4.59 10.07 14.82
N GLY A 139 -3.59 9.84 13.97
CA GLY A 139 -2.18 9.91 14.33
C GLY A 139 -1.77 11.29 14.86
N GLY A 140 -2.44 12.37 14.43
CA GLY A 140 -2.23 13.71 15.01
C GLY A 140 -2.62 13.78 16.49
N ALA A 141 -3.74 13.19 16.88
CA ALA A 141 -4.14 13.10 18.29
C ALA A 141 -3.22 12.18 19.11
N LEU A 142 -2.75 11.08 18.51
CA LEU A 142 -1.79 10.18 19.15
C LEU A 142 -0.41 10.84 19.30
N ALA A 143 0.03 11.59 18.28
CA ALA A 143 1.27 12.38 18.34
C ALA A 143 1.23 13.40 19.49
N TRP A 144 0.11 14.11 19.64
CA TRP A 144 -0.10 15.04 20.73
C TRP A 144 0.04 14.37 22.10
N ARG A 145 -0.69 13.25 22.30
CA ARG A 145 -0.68 12.48 23.56
C ARG A 145 0.70 11.88 23.87
N ALA A 146 1.37 11.30 22.85
CA ALA A 146 2.69 10.71 23.03
C ALA A 146 3.75 11.77 23.35
N ALA A 147 3.69 12.95 22.72
CA ALA A 147 4.63 14.05 22.94
C ALA A 147 4.59 14.62 24.37
N GLU A 148 3.51 14.43 25.12
CA GLU A 148 3.44 14.81 26.55
C GLU A 148 4.42 14.01 27.42
N HIS A 149 4.85 12.82 26.97
CA HIS A 149 5.67 11.88 27.73
C HIS A 149 7.05 11.61 27.09
N ILE A 150 7.26 12.00 25.84
CA ILE A 150 8.54 11.84 25.14
C ILE A 150 9.43 13.07 25.45
N PRO A 151 10.65 12.88 25.97
CA PRO A 151 11.53 13.99 26.27
C PRO A 151 12.09 14.66 25.02
N ASP A 152 12.40 15.96 25.14
CA ASP A 152 13.09 16.78 24.14
C ASP A 152 12.30 16.98 22.82
N ILE A 153 10.97 16.95 22.89
CA ILE A 153 10.11 17.37 21.78
C ILE A 153 10.15 18.90 21.66
N ARG A 154 10.57 19.40 20.49
CA ARG A 154 10.64 20.83 20.18
C ARG A 154 9.44 21.31 19.39
N GLY A 155 8.85 20.44 18.60
CA GLY A 155 7.70 20.80 17.80
C GLY A 155 6.72 19.66 17.59
N VAL A 156 5.43 20.00 17.48
CA VAL A 156 4.38 19.07 17.07
C VAL A 156 3.61 19.67 15.90
N ALA A 157 3.61 18.97 14.75
CA ALA A 157 2.81 19.34 13.60
C ALA A 157 1.61 18.40 13.46
N LEU A 158 0.44 18.98 13.29
CA LEU A 158 -0.83 18.29 13.18
C LEU A 158 -1.40 18.51 11.79
N ALA A 159 -1.37 17.46 10.94
CA ALA A 159 -1.91 17.50 9.60
C ALA A 159 -3.35 16.98 9.60
N ALA A 160 -4.34 17.87 9.47
CA ALA A 160 -5.77 17.55 9.52
C ALA A 160 -6.15 16.64 10.72
N PRO A 161 -5.81 16.99 11.95
CA PRO A 161 -5.90 16.08 13.10
C PRO A 161 -7.34 15.70 13.43
N ALA A 162 -7.56 14.48 13.89
CA ALA A 162 -8.78 14.09 14.57
C ALA A 162 -8.73 14.64 16.01
N LEU A 163 -9.40 15.76 16.29
CA LEU A 163 -9.37 16.40 17.60
C LEU A 163 -10.02 15.54 18.70
N SER A 164 -10.97 14.66 18.32
CA SER A 164 -11.68 13.73 19.20
C SER A 164 -11.69 12.33 18.61
N GLY A 165 -11.10 11.36 19.29
CA GLY A 165 -11.10 9.96 18.88
C GLY A 165 -12.50 9.36 18.86
N ARG A 166 -13.43 9.81 19.74
CA ARG A 166 -14.83 9.43 19.72
C ARG A 166 -15.53 9.86 18.42
N HIS A 167 -15.23 11.07 17.95
CA HIS A 167 -15.77 11.57 16.68
C HIS A 167 -15.22 10.80 15.50
N TRP A 168 -13.92 10.62 15.46
CA TRP A 168 -13.23 9.85 14.44
C TRP A 168 -13.74 8.40 14.34
N LEU A 169 -13.92 7.72 15.48
CA LEU A 169 -14.48 6.36 15.49
C LEU A 169 -15.92 6.29 14.94
N ARG A 170 -16.75 7.34 15.18
CA ARG A 170 -18.11 7.39 14.60
C ARG A 170 -18.05 7.54 13.08
N GLU A 171 -17.18 8.41 12.57
CA GLU A 171 -16.97 8.58 11.13
C GLU A 171 -16.42 7.28 10.52
N PHE A 172 -15.44 6.66 11.16
CA PHE A 172 -14.90 5.37 10.73
C PHE A 172 -15.99 4.28 10.64
N VAL A 173 -16.83 4.13 11.66
CA VAL A 173 -17.94 3.17 11.67
C VAL A 173 -18.98 3.50 10.60
N ALA A 174 -19.24 4.78 10.34
CA ALA A 174 -20.16 5.19 9.28
C ALA A 174 -19.60 4.83 7.88
N LEU A 175 -18.33 5.12 7.63
CA LEU A 175 -17.64 4.76 6.39
C LEU A 175 -17.56 3.23 6.21
N SER A 176 -17.27 2.50 7.28
CA SER A 176 -17.23 1.03 7.24
C SER A 176 -18.57 0.42 6.83
N LYS A 177 -19.69 0.97 7.29
CA LYS A 177 -21.04 0.54 6.87
C LYS A 177 -21.29 0.76 5.39
N ILE A 178 -20.78 1.85 4.82
CA ILE A 178 -20.89 2.14 3.39
C ILE A 178 -20.00 1.17 2.59
N ALA A 179 -18.77 0.98 3.02
CA ALA A 179 -17.82 0.07 2.37
C ALA A 179 -18.30 -1.40 2.43
N ASN A 180 -18.96 -1.78 3.53
CA ASN A 180 -19.43 -3.13 3.79
C ASN A 180 -20.88 -3.40 3.34
N GLN A 181 -21.53 -2.54 2.55
CA GLN A 181 -22.91 -2.70 2.09
C GLN A 181 -23.15 -3.86 1.10
N GLY A 182 -22.10 -4.58 0.65
CA GLY A 182 -22.24 -5.79 -0.14
C GLY A 182 -22.88 -6.94 0.66
N ALA A 183 -23.68 -7.79 -0.01
CA ALA A 183 -24.45 -8.87 0.61
C ALA A 183 -23.60 -9.92 1.37
N LEU A 184 -22.28 -9.95 1.11
CA LEU A 184 -21.33 -10.90 1.66
C LEU A 184 -20.80 -10.54 3.06
N HIS A 185 -20.92 -9.27 3.48
CA HIS A 185 -20.30 -8.75 4.70
C HIS A 185 -21.12 -8.95 5.99
N ARG A 186 -22.21 -9.72 5.97
CA ARG A 186 -23.11 -9.89 7.13
C ARG A 186 -22.61 -10.82 8.24
N ARG A 187 -21.42 -11.43 8.09
CA ARG A 187 -20.92 -12.45 9.02
C ARG A 187 -19.68 -12.08 9.83
N HIS A 188 -19.28 -10.79 9.88
CA HIS A 188 -18.14 -10.42 10.70
C HIS A 188 -18.51 -10.38 12.18
N SER A 189 -18.02 -11.37 12.92
CA SER A 189 -17.99 -11.41 14.39
C SER A 189 -16.72 -10.73 14.94
N ALA A 190 -16.26 -9.64 14.31
CA ALA A 190 -15.08 -8.95 14.79
C ALA A 190 -15.37 -8.25 16.13
N SER A 191 -14.53 -8.49 17.11
CA SER A 191 -14.59 -7.85 18.43
C SER A 191 -14.05 -6.42 18.40
N GLY A 192 -14.66 -5.54 17.57
CA GLY A 192 -14.28 -4.15 17.45
C GLY A 192 -14.75 -3.48 16.16
N PRO A 193 -14.59 -2.15 16.01
CA PRO A 193 -14.88 -1.44 14.77
C PRO A 193 -13.99 -1.97 13.63
N ALA A 194 -14.61 -2.34 12.49
CA ALA A 194 -13.89 -2.97 11.39
C ALA A 194 -14.27 -2.36 10.04
N MET A 195 -13.30 -2.31 9.13
CA MET A 195 -13.49 -2.00 7.71
C MET A 195 -12.83 -3.10 6.89
N GLY A 196 -13.64 -3.96 6.27
CA GLY A 196 -13.16 -5.24 5.76
C GLY A 196 -12.58 -6.08 6.92
N GLU A 197 -11.42 -6.67 6.71
CA GLU A 197 -10.71 -7.46 7.74
C GLU A 197 -9.81 -6.60 8.64
N GLN A 198 -9.72 -5.30 8.42
CA GLN A 198 -9.02 -4.39 9.34
C GLN A 198 -9.91 -4.11 10.55
N VAL A 199 -9.48 -4.62 11.70
CA VAL A 199 -10.20 -4.48 12.98
C VAL A 199 -9.38 -3.63 13.92
N ILE A 200 -10.00 -2.62 14.53
CA ILE A 200 -9.43 -1.94 15.69
C ILE A 200 -9.77 -2.80 16.91
N PRO A 201 -8.78 -3.34 17.65
CA PRO A 201 -9.06 -4.11 18.85
C PRO A 201 -9.95 -3.32 19.82
N GLU A 202 -10.93 -3.97 20.46
CA GLU A 202 -11.94 -3.27 21.28
C GLU A 202 -11.31 -2.45 22.42
N ASN A 203 -10.24 -2.97 23.05
CA ASN A 203 -9.54 -2.24 24.09
C ASN A 203 -8.84 -0.98 23.55
N VAL A 204 -8.29 -1.03 22.34
CA VAL A 204 -7.72 0.14 21.66
C VAL A 204 -8.83 1.13 21.30
N ALA A 205 -9.95 0.64 20.74
CA ALA A 205 -11.11 1.48 20.40
C ALA A 205 -11.68 2.18 21.63
N LYS A 206 -11.70 1.50 22.78
CA LYS A 206 -12.10 2.09 24.06
C LYS A 206 -11.19 3.25 24.44
N GLY A 207 -9.88 3.03 24.43
CA GLY A 207 -8.90 4.10 24.72
C GLY A 207 -8.99 5.26 23.72
N LEU A 208 -9.20 4.98 22.43
CA LEU A 208 -9.40 6.03 21.42
C LEU A 208 -10.64 6.90 21.71
N ARG A 209 -11.73 6.35 22.26
CA ARG A 209 -12.93 7.14 22.64
C ARG A 209 -12.63 8.22 23.67
N ASP A 210 -11.61 8.01 24.48
CA ASP A 210 -11.21 8.92 25.55
C ASP A 210 -10.17 9.96 25.10
N VAL A 211 -9.60 9.79 23.89
CA VAL A 211 -8.70 10.78 23.31
C VAL A 211 -9.48 12.03 22.92
N ASN A 212 -9.12 13.16 23.51
CA ASN A 212 -9.66 14.47 23.14
C ASN A 212 -8.58 15.54 23.35
N ILE A 213 -8.01 16.05 22.26
CA ILE A 213 -7.00 17.09 22.30
C ILE A 213 -7.58 18.50 22.23
N SER A 214 -8.86 18.65 21.90
CA SER A 214 -9.51 19.97 21.82
C SER A 214 -9.65 20.66 23.17
N ALA A 215 -9.65 19.91 24.28
CA ALA A 215 -9.78 20.40 25.64
C ALA A 215 -8.46 20.31 26.45
N THR A 216 -7.33 20.25 25.74
CA THR A 216 -6.02 20.17 26.40
C THR A 216 -5.73 21.42 27.25
N THR A 217 -5.08 21.23 28.38
CA THR A 217 -4.69 22.33 29.31
C THR A 217 -3.20 22.66 29.21
N LYS A 218 -2.42 21.83 28.48
CA LYS A 218 -0.99 21.99 28.31
C LYS A 218 -0.60 21.62 26.90
N ALA A 219 0.23 22.43 26.26
CA ALA A 219 0.83 22.06 24.99
C ALA A 219 2.01 21.10 25.22
N PRO A 220 2.19 20.09 24.35
CA PRO A 220 3.26 19.09 24.49
C PRO A 220 4.64 19.59 24.01
N ALA A 221 4.68 20.71 23.30
CA ALA A 221 5.90 21.29 22.75
C ALA A 221 5.79 22.81 22.64
N PRO A 222 6.92 23.57 22.59
CA PRO A 222 6.91 25.01 22.43
C PRO A 222 6.43 25.50 21.06
N HIS A 223 6.63 24.71 19.99
CA HIS A 223 6.24 25.06 18.63
C HIS A 223 5.16 24.13 18.11
N ILE A 224 4.04 24.68 17.68
CA ILE A 224 2.91 23.91 17.14
C ILE A 224 2.60 24.38 15.72
N LEU A 225 2.53 23.45 14.76
CA LEU A 225 1.97 23.69 13.43
C LEU A 225 0.62 22.99 13.31
N LEU A 226 -0.39 23.68 12.81
CA LEU A 226 -1.70 23.10 12.48
C LEU A 226 -2.03 23.32 11.00
N LEU A 227 -2.05 22.24 10.21
CA LEU A 227 -2.64 22.22 8.88
C LEU A 227 -4.12 21.87 9.03
N LYS A 228 -4.99 22.86 8.85
CA LYS A 228 -6.44 22.76 9.05
C LYS A 228 -7.13 22.20 7.81
N GLN A 229 -8.18 21.44 8.01
CA GLN A 229 -9.11 21.16 6.93
C GLN A 229 -9.90 22.43 6.58
N LYS A 230 -10.04 22.72 5.28
CA LYS A 230 -10.79 23.87 4.80
C LYS A 230 -12.23 23.82 5.32
N ASN A 231 -12.72 24.94 5.85
CA ASN A 231 -14.07 25.10 6.41
C ASN A 231 -14.38 24.28 7.66
N ARG A 232 -13.40 23.70 8.35
CA ARG A 232 -13.61 22.99 9.60
C ARG A 232 -13.45 23.94 10.79
N HIS A 233 -14.59 24.40 11.34
CA HIS A 233 -14.58 25.36 12.47
C HIS A 233 -13.84 24.85 13.70
N ALA A 234 -13.96 23.56 14.02
CA ALA A 234 -13.28 22.95 15.16
C ALA A 234 -11.76 23.11 15.12
N ASP A 235 -11.14 23.14 13.93
CA ASP A 235 -9.69 23.36 13.79
C ASP A 235 -9.31 24.82 14.08
N MET A 236 -10.21 25.78 13.74
CA MET A 236 -10.01 27.19 14.08
C MET A 236 -10.13 27.43 15.57
N ASP A 237 -11.14 26.85 16.20
CA ASP A 237 -11.36 26.93 17.65
C ASP A 237 -10.18 26.31 18.41
N PHE A 238 -9.70 25.15 17.94
CA PHE A 238 -8.52 24.50 18.53
C PHE A 238 -7.26 25.35 18.38
N ALA A 239 -7.02 25.94 17.20
CA ALA A 239 -5.88 26.85 16.99
C ALA A 239 -5.94 28.08 17.92
N ALA A 240 -7.14 28.63 18.15
CA ALA A 240 -7.34 29.72 19.07
C ALA A 240 -7.07 29.29 20.53
N HIS A 241 -7.57 28.11 20.90
CA HIS A 241 -7.38 27.56 22.25
C HIS A 241 -5.90 27.32 22.57
N ILE A 242 -5.14 26.62 21.72
CA ILE A 242 -3.74 26.31 22.01
C ILE A 242 -2.85 27.57 22.08
N ARG A 243 -3.19 28.67 21.39
CA ARG A 243 -2.49 29.97 21.57
C ARG A 243 -2.60 30.50 22.99
N THR A 244 -3.71 30.22 23.71
CA THR A 244 -3.89 30.65 25.11
C THR A 244 -2.98 29.87 26.07
N LEU A 245 -2.36 28.77 25.63
CA LEU A 245 -1.44 27.97 26.42
C LEU A 245 0.00 28.53 26.44
N GLY A 246 0.24 29.66 25.78
CA GLY A 246 1.54 30.35 25.82
C GLY A 246 2.61 29.75 24.93
N VAL A 247 2.24 29.02 23.89
CA VAL A 247 3.15 28.39 22.90
C VAL A 247 3.04 29.07 21.54
N GLU A 248 4.07 28.94 20.72
CA GLU A 248 4.06 29.44 19.34
C GLU A 248 3.18 28.56 18.47
N VAL A 249 2.16 29.14 17.83
CA VAL A 249 1.21 28.41 16.99
C VAL A 249 1.16 28.99 15.58
N ARG A 250 1.70 28.27 14.61
CA ARG A 250 1.49 28.51 13.18
C ARG A 250 0.29 27.70 12.70
N SER A 251 -0.64 28.32 11.99
CA SER A 251 -1.84 27.64 11.49
C SER A 251 -2.11 28.06 10.07
N THR A 252 -2.30 27.08 9.16
CA THR A 252 -2.60 27.30 7.73
C THR A 252 -3.58 26.24 7.24
N ASP A 253 -4.16 26.43 6.05
CA ASP A 253 -5.04 25.43 5.46
C ASP A 253 -4.22 24.26 4.88
N PHE A 254 -4.77 23.06 4.95
CA PHE A 254 -4.20 21.88 4.33
C PHE A 254 -4.62 21.84 2.85
N GLU A 255 -3.80 22.47 1.98
CA GLU A 255 -4.08 22.48 0.55
C GLU A 255 -3.97 21.08 -0.06
N GLY A 256 -4.96 20.69 -0.89
CA GLY A 256 -4.99 19.40 -1.58
C GLY A 256 -5.56 18.24 -0.75
N TYR A 257 -6.08 18.48 0.47
CA TYR A 257 -6.61 17.44 1.35
C TYR A 257 -7.67 16.55 0.68
N ASP A 258 -8.63 17.12 -0.05
CA ASP A 258 -9.72 16.39 -0.69
C ASP A 258 -9.24 15.45 -1.81
N HIS A 259 -8.10 15.73 -2.43
CA HIS A 259 -7.45 14.86 -3.42
C HIS A 259 -6.52 13.86 -2.77
N PHE A 260 -6.03 14.16 -1.59
CA PHE A 260 -5.14 13.31 -0.80
C PHE A 260 -5.91 12.15 -0.14
N ILE A 261 -7.00 12.44 0.58
CA ILE A 261 -7.83 11.44 1.27
C ILE A 261 -9.10 11.19 0.44
N ARG A 262 -8.93 10.61 -0.74
CA ARG A 262 -10.05 10.32 -1.64
C ARG A 262 -10.24 8.83 -1.88
N ASP A 263 -9.21 8.19 -2.37
CA ASP A 263 -9.16 6.76 -2.72
C ASP A 263 -7.70 6.39 -2.90
N VAL A 264 -7.29 5.20 -2.47
CA VAL A 264 -5.88 4.74 -2.59
C VAL A 264 -5.39 4.76 -4.04
N LEU A 265 -6.26 4.44 -5.02
CA LEU A 265 -5.91 4.46 -6.44
C LEU A 265 -5.74 5.87 -7.01
N PHE A 266 -6.39 6.87 -6.40
CA PHE A 266 -6.46 8.24 -6.92
C PHE A 266 -5.93 9.27 -5.92
N SER A 267 -5.28 8.80 -4.84
CA SER A 267 -4.64 9.67 -3.87
C SER A 267 -3.48 10.44 -4.50
N VAL A 268 -3.53 11.75 -4.38
CA VAL A 268 -2.47 12.65 -4.87
C VAL A 268 -1.75 13.24 -3.67
N PRO A 269 -0.44 13.02 -3.51
CA PRO A 269 0.32 13.63 -2.42
C PRO A 269 0.25 15.17 -2.48
N PRO A 270 -0.13 15.84 -1.39
CA PRO A 270 -0.32 17.29 -1.33
C PRO A 270 1.03 18.00 -1.23
N VAL A 271 1.60 18.41 -2.36
CA VAL A 271 2.95 19.00 -2.45
C VAL A 271 3.09 20.25 -1.57
N ALA A 272 2.12 21.17 -1.59
CA ALA A 272 2.16 22.38 -0.77
C ALA A 272 2.16 22.09 0.73
N ALA A 273 1.43 21.06 1.17
CA ALA A 273 1.45 20.63 2.58
C ALA A 273 2.79 20.00 2.96
N ILE A 274 3.41 19.22 2.06
CA ILE A 274 4.76 18.65 2.26
C ILE A 274 5.77 19.78 2.44
N GLU A 275 5.77 20.77 1.56
CA GLU A 275 6.68 21.91 1.62
C GLU A 275 6.47 22.72 2.92
N THR A 276 5.23 23.02 3.28
CA THR A 276 4.90 23.74 4.53
C THR A 276 5.40 23.01 5.77
N LEU A 277 5.23 21.68 5.83
CA LEU A 277 5.70 20.86 6.96
C LEU A 277 7.23 20.83 7.03
N ALA A 278 7.90 20.69 5.88
CA ALA A 278 9.36 20.61 5.83
C ALA A 278 10.02 21.97 6.13
N GLU A 279 9.45 23.08 5.65
CA GLU A 279 9.92 24.43 5.98
C GLU A 279 9.75 24.73 7.48
N TRP A 280 8.56 24.49 8.01
CA TRP A 280 8.32 24.71 9.44
C TRP A 280 9.24 23.86 10.32
N ALA A 281 9.45 22.57 9.96
CA ALA A 281 10.36 21.71 10.71
C ALA A 281 11.81 22.24 10.69
N LYS A 282 12.24 22.80 9.53
CA LYS A 282 13.54 23.45 9.42
C LYS A 282 13.62 24.72 10.28
N ASP A 283 12.60 25.59 10.24
CA ASP A 283 12.55 26.80 11.07
C ASP A 283 12.70 26.46 12.57
N VAL A 284 11.98 25.43 13.05
CA VAL A 284 12.08 24.96 14.45
C VAL A 284 13.48 24.40 14.76
N ALA A 285 14.05 23.62 13.84
CA ALA A 285 15.37 23.05 14.03
C ALA A 285 16.48 24.12 14.07
N GLU A 286 16.36 25.21 13.30
CA GLU A 286 17.31 26.32 13.26
C GLU A 286 17.23 27.19 14.51
N GLN A 287 16.05 27.38 15.12
CA GLN A 287 15.89 28.12 16.39
C GLN A 287 16.61 27.44 17.55
N GLU A 288 16.76 26.11 17.50
CA GLU A 288 17.41 25.29 18.51
C GLU A 288 18.90 25.02 18.22
N ALA A 289 19.44 25.56 17.10
CA ALA A 289 20.80 25.29 16.63
C ALA A 289 21.85 26.12 17.38
N ASN A 290 22.05 25.87 18.67
CA ASN A 290 23.22 26.39 19.41
C ASN A 290 24.46 25.49 19.30
N ASP A 291 24.34 24.26 18.80
CA ASP A 291 25.45 23.30 18.61
C ASP A 291 25.44 22.74 17.20
N HIS A 292 26.52 22.97 16.45
CA HIS A 292 26.75 22.26 15.18
C HIS A 292 26.95 20.79 15.45
N PHE A 293 25.91 19.99 15.19
CA PHE A 293 25.97 18.54 15.34
C PHE A 293 26.64 17.94 14.10
N ARG A 294 27.73 17.21 14.32
CA ARG A 294 28.34 16.36 13.31
C ARG A 294 27.95 14.92 13.62
N ALA A 295 27.12 14.32 12.79
CA ALA A 295 26.83 12.91 12.88
C ALA A 295 28.05 12.11 12.39
N GLU A 296 29.03 11.92 13.26
CA GLU A 296 30.20 11.10 12.96
C GLU A 296 29.89 9.65 13.33
N ASN A 297 30.11 8.72 12.37
CA ASN A 297 30.08 7.27 12.58
C ASN A 297 28.73 6.67 13.06
N LEU A 298 27.59 7.14 12.56
CA LEU A 298 26.33 6.47 12.83
C LEU A 298 26.29 5.10 12.15
N PRO A 299 25.87 4.03 12.86
CA PRO A 299 25.80 2.70 12.27
C PRO A 299 24.75 2.65 11.18
N VAL A 300 25.07 2.03 10.04
CA VAL A 300 24.05 1.70 9.03
C VAL A 300 23.07 0.71 9.64
N PRO A 301 21.78 1.04 9.70
CA PRO A 301 20.80 0.16 10.30
C PRO A 301 20.71 -1.17 9.54
N THR A 302 20.83 -2.28 10.24
CA THR A 302 20.55 -3.60 9.70
C THR A 302 19.27 -4.12 10.35
N PRO A 303 18.22 -4.42 9.58
CA PRO A 303 16.98 -4.93 10.15
C PRO A 303 17.18 -6.32 10.75
N VAL A 304 16.64 -6.53 11.93
CA VAL A 304 16.54 -7.85 12.58
C VAL A 304 15.20 -8.47 12.20
N ALA A 305 15.20 -9.77 11.93
CA ALA A 305 13.96 -10.48 11.61
C ALA A 305 12.95 -10.39 12.77
N LEU A 306 11.73 -10.00 12.48
CA LEU A 306 10.61 -10.11 13.39
C LEU A 306 10.22 -11.58 13.54
N LYS A 307 9.97 -12.05 14.77
CA LYS A 307 9.64 -13.44 15.06
C LYS A 307 8.17 -13.56 15.43
N GLY A 308 7.37 -14.06 14.51
CA GLY A 308 5.98 -14.43 14.74
C GLY A 308 5.83 -15.91 15.14
N ARG A 309 4.61 -16.33 15.40
CA ARG A 309 4.30 -17.73 15.74
C ARG A 309 4.40 -18.62 14.48
N GLY A 310 5.51 -19.34 14.34
CA GLY A 310 5.76 -20.28 13.23
C GLY A 310 6.39 -19.62 11.99
N PHE A 311 6.78 -18.36 12.04
CA PHE A 311 7.42 -17.65 10.93
C PHE A 311 8.39 -16.56 11.43
N THR A 312 9.27 -16.13 10.52
CA THR A 312 10.05 -14.90 10.66
C THR A 312 9.76 -13.97 9.49
N GLU A 313 9.81 -12.67 9.71
CA GLU A 313 9.70 -11.65 8.67
C GLU A 313 10.90 -10.72 8.72
N THR A 314 11.63 -10.61 7.61
CA THR A 314 12.78 -9.72 7.47
C THR A 314 12.46 -8.62 6.46
N PRO A 315 12.38 -7.35 6.87
CA PRO A 315 12.29 -6.26 5.92
C PRO A 315 13.58 -6.18 5.10
N VAL A 316 13.45 -6.00 3.78
CA VAL A 316 14.57 -6.02 2.85
C VAL A 316 14.51 -4.86 1.88
N ARG A 317 15.67 -4.49 1.33
CA ARG A 317 15.82 -3.65 0.17
C ARG A 317 16.51 -4.43 -0.93
N PHE A 318 16.13 -4.18 -2.18
CA PHE A 318 16.71 -4.85 -3.36
C PHE A 318 16.43 -4.08 -4.66
N GLY A 319 16.93 -4.64 -5.77
CA GLY A 319 16.90 -3.97 -7.07
C GLY A 319 18.02 -2.93 -7.21
N GLU A 320 17.99 -2.20 -8.32
CA GLU A 320 18.97 -1.16 -8.60
C GLU A 320 18.96 -0.10 -7.47
N ASP A 321 20.14 0.20 -6.90
CA ASP A 321 20.32 1.12 -5.77
C ASP A 321 19.45 0.79 -4.54
N ASP A 322 19.14 -0.48 -4.32
CA ASP A 322 18.29 -0.94 -3.21
C ASP A 322 16.94 -0.21 -3.11
N ARG A 323 16.38 0.22 -4.25
CA ARG A 323 15.19 1.08 -4.30
C ARG A 323 13.89 0.40 -3.90
N LEU A 324 13.76 -0.91 -4.12
CA LEU A 324 12.52 -1.62 -3.81
C LEU A 324 12.50 -2.06 -2.35
N TYR A 325 11.42 -1.72 -1.65
CA TYR A 325 11.15 -2.17 -0.31
C TYR A 325 10.29 -3.43 -0.34
N GLY A 326 10.66 -4.42 0.47
CA GLY A 326 9.90 -5.65 0.60
C GLY A 326 10.06 -6.30 1.98
N VAL A 327 9.31 -7.38 2.19
CA VAL A 327 9.39 -8.21 3.39
C VAL A 327 9.47 -9.67 2.97
N LEU A 328 10.56 -10.32 3.36
CA LEU A 328 10.79 -11.75 3.19
C LEU A 328 10.24 -12.47 4.42
N ALA A 329 9.23 -13.31 4.22
CA ALA A 329 8.67 -14.18 5.25
C ALA A 329 9.23 -15.61 5.06
N GLU A 330 9.74 -16.19 6.14
CA GLU A 330 10.36 -17.52 6.12
C GLU A 330 9.80 -18.40 7.23
N PRO A 331 9.67 -19.72 7.01
CA PRO A 331 9.28 -20.65 8.05
C PRO A 331 10.36 -20.79 9.14
N ILE A 332 9.94 -21.08 10.38
CA ILE A 332 10.85 -21.47 11.47
C ILE A 332 11.22 -22.95 11.30
N GLY A 333 11.83 -23.32 10.21
CA GLY A 333 12.17 -24.71 9.92
C GLY A 333 12.50 -24.90 8.45
N PRO A 334 12.70 -26.14 8.00
CA PRO A 334 13.03 -26.37 6.60
C PRO A 334 11.89 -25.96 5.67
N ARG A 335 12.25 -25.35 4.54
CA ARG A 335 11.30 -25.08 3.46
C ARG A 335 10.80 -26.39 2.86
N LYS A 336 9.49 -26.44 2.54
CA LYS A 336 8.81 -27.62 1.99
C LYS A 336 8.36 -27.45 0.54
N GLY A 337 8.24 -26.22 0.08
CA GLY A 337 7.74 -25.89 -1.25
C GLY A 337 8.52 -24.74 -1.89
N ALA A 338 8.15 -24.39 -3.12
CA ALA A 338 8.66 -23.23 -3.84
C ALA A 338 8.42 -21.95 -3.05
N THR A 339 9.32 -21.00 -3.16
CA THR A 339 9.12 -19.64 -2.62
C THR A 339 8.01 -18.93 -3.40
N VAL A 340 7.16 -18.20 -2.70
CA VAL A 340 6.05 -17.47 -3.30
C VAL A 340 6.37 -15.98 -3.42
N LEU A 341 6.39 -15.46 -4.65
CA LEU A 341 6.47 -14.02 -4.90
C LEU A 341 5.05 -13.45 -4.97
N VAL A 342 4.69 -12.60 -3.98
CA VAL A 342 3.35 -12.01 -3.86
C VAL A 342 3.37 -10.57 -4.39
N LEU A 343 2.64 -10.34 -5.48
CA LEU A 343 2.59 -9.06 -6.16
C LEU A 343 1.46 -8.16 -5.62
N PRO A 344 1.73 -6.86 -5.39
CA PRO A 344 0.73 -5.92 -4.90
C PRO A 344 -0.35 -5.62 -5.95
N THR A 345 -1.47 -5.11 -5.49
CA THR A 345 -2.64 -4.75 -6.30
C THR A 345 -2.79 -3.24 -6.36
N GLY A 346 -2.97 -2.69 -7.54
CA GLY A 346 -3.18 -1.26 -7.71
C GLY A 346 -2.01 -0.48 -7.10
N TYR A 347 -2.32 0.57 -6.37
CA TYR A 347 -1.35 1.37 -5.62
C TYR A 347 -1.31 1.01 -4.12
N GLU A 348 -1.78 -0.21 -3.77
CA GLU A 348 -1.68 -0.71 -2.40
C GLU A 348 -0.23 -1.02 -2.04
N ARG A 349 0.13 -0.76 -0.78
CA ARG A 349 1.43 -1.21 -0.24
C ARG A 349 1.52 -2.74 -0.21
N ALA A 350 2.73 -3.26 -0.09
CA ALA A 350 3.02 -4.70 -0.11
C ALA A 350 2.26 -5.54 0.92
N SER A 351 1.89 -4.96 2.07
CA SER A 351 1.06 -5.65 3.06
C SER A 351 -0.39 -5.90 2.57
N GLY A 352 -0.84 -5.12 1.57
CA GLY A 352 -2.16 -5.22 0.96
C GLY A 352 -3.28 -4.59 1.79
N TRP A 353 -4.45 -4.39 1.17
CA TRP A 353 -5.66 -3.97 1.85
C TRP A 353 -6.02 -4.93 2.98
N GLY A 354 -6.28 -4.39 4.17
CA GLY A 354 -6.54 -5.24 5.34
C GLY A 354 -5.44 -6.25 5.65
N ARG A 355 -4.19 -5.98 5.26
CA ARG A 355 -3.02 -6.85 5.44
C ARG A 355 -3.13 -8.20 4.72
N ILE A 356 -3.93 -8.29 3.67
CA ILE A 356 -4.20 -9.56 2.96
C ILE A 356 -2.92 -10.25 2.50
N SER A 357 -1.96 -9.50 1.94
CA SER A 357 -0.70 -10.08 1.46
C SER A 357 0.24 -10.46 2.62
N ALA A 358 0.27 -9.64 3.70
CA ALA A 358 1.04 -9.97 4.89
C ALA A 358 0.51 -11.24 5.58
N GLN A 359 -0.81 -11.37 5.70
CA GLN A 359 -1.46 -12.56 6.26
C GLN A 359 -1.20 -13.79 5.40
N LEU A 360 -1.34 -13.68 4.07
CA LEU A 360 -1.01 -14.78 3.14
C LEU A 360 0.44 -15.24 3.34
N CYS A 361 1.42 -14.34 3.34
CA CYS A 361 2.82 -14.67 3.55
C CYS A 361 3.07 -15.41 4.89
N ARG A 362 2.40 -14.96 5.95
CA ARG A 362 2.49 -15.58 7.28
C ARG A 362 1.85 -16.98 7.32
N GLU A 363 0.72 -17.19 6.65
CA GLU A 363 0.09 -18.51 6.52
C GLU A 363 1.00 -19.46 5.73
N LEU A 364 1.51 -19.03 4.59
CA LEU A 364 2.47 -19.80 3.78
C LEU A 364 3.71 -20.19 4.59
N ALA A 365 4.27 -19.26 5.37
CA ALA A 365 5.44 -19.54 6.18
C ALA A 365 5.15 -20.58 7.28
N LYS A 366 3.97 -20.55 7.93
CA LYS A 366 3.52 -21.58 8.87
C LYS A 366 3.40 -22.96 8.22
N SER A 367 3.04 -23.01 6.93
CA SER A 367 2.98 -24.25 6.13
C SER A 367 4.36 -24.73 5.64
N GLY A 368 5.41 -23.93 5.84
CA GLY A 368 6.78 -24.27 5.41
C GLY A 368 7.16 -23.68 4.05
N ILE A 369 6.45 -22.67 3.57
CA ILE A 369 6.69 -22.00 2.29
C ILE A 369 7.22 -20.57 2.55
N ALA A 370 8.42 -20.25 2.07
CA ALA A 370 8.94 -18.90 2.10
C ALA A 370 8.17 -17.99 1.11
N SER A 371 8.12 -16.69 1.38
CA SER A 371 7.47 -15.75 0.47
C SER A 371 8.07 -14.36 0.54
N LEU A 372 8.05 -13.64 -0.58
CA LEU A 372 8.44 -12.23 -0.68
C LEU A 372 7.22 -11.41 -1.13
N ARG A 373 6.89 -10.35 -0.39
CA ARG A 373 6.00 -9.27 -0.81
C ARG A 373 6.79 -7.98 -0.90
N PHE A 374 6.47 -7.10 -1.84
CA PHE A 374 7.24 -5.87 -2.03
C PHE A 374 6.40 -4.75 -2.64
N ASP A 375 6.82 -3.51 -2.40
CA ASP A 375 6.26 -2.32 -3.03
C ASP A 375 6.93 -2.11 -4.40
N MET A 376 6.15 -1.97 -5.46
CA MET A 376 6.68 -1.60 -6.77
C MET A 376 7.12 -0.13 -6.78
N ALA A 377 7.94 0.25 -7.74
CA ALA A 377 8.37 1.64 -7.89
C ALA A 377 7.20 2.62 -7.86
N ASN A 378 7.39 3.77 -7.23
CA ASN A 378 6.38 4.79 -7.05
C ASN A 378 5.12 4.35 -6.25
N ILE A 379 5.20 3.25 -5.52
CA ILE A 379 4.14 2.77 -4.61
C ILE A 379 4.69 2.74 -3.20
N ALA A 380 3.92 3.26 -2.25
CA ALA A 380 4.18 3.25 -0.81
C ALA A 380 5.62 3.63 -0.44
N ASP A 381 6.46 2.66 -0.08
CA ASP A 381 7.80 2.85 0.47
C ASP A 381 8.93 2.66 -0.57
N SER A 382 8.57 2.34 -1.82
CA SER A 382 9.49 2.29 -2.96
C SER A 382 9.45 3.61 -3.75
N PRO A 383 10.57 4.32 -3.89
CA PRO A 383 10.60 5.62 -4.56
C PRO A 383 10.29 5.52 -6.06
N MET A 384 9.91 6.64 -6.63
CA MET A 384 9.74 6.80 -8.07
C MET A 384 11.09 6.67 -8.79
N VAL A 385 11.09 6.01 -9.94
CA VAL A 385 12.24 6.01 -10.86
C VAL A 385 12.11 7.21 -11.79
N PRO A 386 13.04 8.17 -11.79
CA PRO A 386 12.91 9.42 -12.55
C PRO A 386 12.73 9.25 -14.06
N THR A 387 13.22 8.14 -14.62
CA THR A 387 13.16 7.82 -16.05
C THR A 387 11.89 7.08 -16.46
N ARG A 388 11.02 6.73 -15.50
CA ARG A 388 9.77 6.01 -15.75
C ARG A 388 8.56 6.89 -15.54
N PRO A 389 7.43 6.61 -16.23
CA PRO A 389 6.16 7.28 -15.94
C PRO A 389 5.74 7.11 -14.48
N GLU A 390 5.02 8.09 -13.91
CA GLU A 390 4.43 7.95 -12.56
C GLU A 390 3.45 6.78 -12.47
N GLN A 391 2.70 6.54 -13.55
CA GLN A 391 1.78 5.42 -13.66
C GLN A 391 2.57 4.14 -13.97
N ILE A 392 2.57 3.19 -13.05
CA ILE A 392 3.34 1.94 -13.17
C ILE A 392 2.46 0.71 -13.41
N ILE A 393 1.18 0.76 -13.05
CA ILE A 393 0.27 -0.39 -13.14
C ILE A 393 0.00 -0.71 -14.61
N TYR A 394 0.04 -2.00 -14.96
CA TYR A 394 -0.09 -2.50 -16.34
C TYR A 394 1.01 -1.99 -17.30
N SER A 395 2.19 -1.66 -16.77
CA SER A 395 3.32 -1.15 -17.56
C SER A 395 4.51 -2.11 -17.58
N GLU A 396 5.46 -1.87 -18.49
CA GLU A 396 6.74 -2.59 -18.52
C GLU A 396 7.53 -2.35 -17.21
N GLY A 397 7.47 -1.15 -16.63
CA GLY A 397 8.12 -0.85 -15.36
C GLY A 397 7.64 -1.71 -14.20
N GLN A 398 6.35 -2.11 -14.19
CA GLN A 398 5.83 -3.07 -13.24
C GLN A 398 6.49 -4.45 -13.38
N LEU A 399 6.69 -4.90 -14.61
CA LEU A 399 7.30 -6.21 -14.89
C LEU A 399 8.82 -6.21 -14.63
N GLU A 400 9.51 -5.08 -14.89
CA GLU A 400 10.92 -4.92 -14.53
C GLU A 400 11.14 -5.01 -13.01
N ASP A 401 10.22 -4.49 -12.20
CA ASP A 401 10.29 -4.63 -10.75
C ASP A 401 10.07 -6.09 -10.30
N VAL A 402 9.21 -6.85 -11.00
CA VAL A 402 9.06 -8.30 -10.75
C VAL A 402 10.34 -9.06 -11.10
N VAL A 403 11.03 -8.70 -12.19
CA VAL A 403 12.34 -9.29 -12.53
C VAL A 403 13.35 -9.01 -11.43
N ALA A 404 13.44 -7.76 -10.93
CA ALA A 404 14.34 -7.41 -9.83
C ALA A 404 14.05 -8.21 -8.54
N ALA A 405 12.76 -8.45 -8.23
CA ALA A 405 12.38 -9.30 -7.10
C ALA A 405 12.76 -10.78 -7.33
N THR A 406 12.65 -11.26 -8.55
CA THR A 406 13.03 -12.62 -8.93
C THR A 406 14.56 -12.81 -8.82
N ASP A 407 15.34 -11.84 -9.31
CA ASP A 407 16.79 -11.82 -9.20
C ASP A 407 17.26 -11.81 -7.73
N PHE A 408 16.58 -11.04 -6.87
CA PHE A 408 16.83 -11.03 -5.44
C PHE A 408 16.59 -12.42 -4.79
N LEU A 409 15.50 -13.12 -5.17
CA LEU A 409 15.23 -14.46 -4.68
C LEU A 409 16.27 -15.48 -5.19
N GLU A 410 16.72 -15.35 -6.43
CA GLU A 410 17.76 -16.19 -7.02
C GLU A 410 19.11 -16.03 -6.29
N GLN A 411 19.55 -14.79 -6.06
CA GLN A 411 20.77 -14.48 -5.32
C GLN A 411 20.77 -15.02 -3.88
N ARG A 412 19.57 -15.21 -3.30
CA ARG A 412 19.40 -15.80 -1.96
C ARG A 412 19.16 -17.30 -1.96
N HIS A 413 19.27 -17.97 -3.09
CA HIS A 413 19.01 -19.41 -3.24
C HIS A 413 17.60 -19.81 -2.80
N LEU A 414 16.62 -18.95 -3.09
CA LEU A 414 15.20 -19.14 -2.71
C LEU A 414 14.35 -19.72 -3.86
N PHE A 415 14.97 -20.38 -4.83
CA PHE A 415 14.28 -21.08 -5.91
C PHE A 415 13.88 -22.51 -5.49
N PRO A 416 12.90 -23.13 -6.18
CA PRO A 416 12.04 -22.62 -7.26
C PRO A 416 11.06 -21.53 -6.79
N VAL A 417 10.45 -20.78 -7.74
CA VAL A 417 9.56 -19.65 -7.43
C VAL A 417 8.19 -19.82 -8.08
N VAL A 418 7.15 -19.56 -7.31
CA VAL A 418 5.76 -19.40 -7.76
C VAL A 418 5.36 -17.93 -7.60
N VAL A 419 4.75 -17.32 -8.61
CA VAL A 419 4.29 -15.94 -8.54
C VAL A 419 2.77 -15.88 -8.40
N THR A 420 2.28 -14.99 -7.53
CA THR A 420 0.85 -14.77 -7.31
C THR A 420 0.51 -13.31 -7.12
N GLY A 421 -0.72 -12.95 -7.42
CA GLY A 421 -1.29 -11.63 -7.18
C GLY A 421 -2.77 -11.59 -7.56
N ARG A 422 -3.46 -10.55 -7.13
CA ARG A 422 -4.86 -10.29 -7.49
C ARG A 422 -5.00 -9.03 -8.34
N CYS A 423 -6.07 -8.91 -9.13
CA CYS A 423 -6.36 -7.75 -9.98
C CYS A 423 -5.16 -7.40 -10.88
N SER A 424 -4.59 -6.19 -10.79
CA SER A 424 -3.39 -5.79 -11.53
C SER A 424 -2.13 -6.59 -11.14
N GLY A 425 -2.03 -7.03 -9.89
CA GLY A 425 -1.00 -7.98 -9.45
C GLY A 425 -1.18 -9.35 -10.08
N GLY A 426 -2.42 -9.80 -10.29
CA GLY A 426 -2.75 -11.03 -11.02
C GLY A 426 -2.35 -10.95 -12.50
N TRP A 427 -2.58 -9.79 -13.13
CA TRP A 427 -2.10 -9.53 -14.49
C TRP A 427 -0.56 -9.55 -14.56
N ALA A 428 0.10 -8.89 -13.61
CA ALA A 428 1.56 -8.89 -13.55
C ALA A 428 2.12 -10.31 -13.31
N ALA A 429 1.50 -11.12 -12.45
CA ALA A 429 1.87 -12.51 -12.25
C ALA A 429 1.73 -13.33 -13.54
N PHE A 430 0.62 -13.17 -14.28
CA PHE A 430 0.40 -13.79 -15.56
C PHE A 430 1.48 -13.38 -16.59
N GLN A 431 1.68 -12.08 -16.77
CA GLN A 431 2.67 -11.56 -17.73
C GLN A 431 4.11 -11.96 -17.37
N SER A 432 4.44 -12.07 -16.07
CA SER A 432 5.74 -12.57 -15.63
C SER A 432 5.94 -14.03 -16.01
N GLY A 433 4.94 -14.90 -15.81
CA GLY A 433 5.00 -16.29 -16.26
C GLY A 433 5.08 -16.47 -17.78
N VAL A 434 4.54 -15.51 -18.56
CA VAL A 434 4.68 -15.48 -20.02
C VAL A 434 6.11 -15.19 -20.46
N ARG A 435 6.80 -14.30 -19.75
CA ARG A 435 8.09 -13.71 -20.18
C ARG A 435 9.31 -14.35 -19.53
N ASP A 436 9.18 -14.84 -18.31
CA ASP A 436 10.29 -15.36 -17.53
C ASP A 436 10.10 -16.85 -17.20
N PRO A 437 10.88 -17.76 -17.84
CA PRO A 437 10.78 -19.20 -17.62
C PRO A 437 11.26 -19.67 -16.25
N ARG A 438 11.82 -18.79 -15.43
CA ARG A 438 12.25 -19.11 -14.06
C ARG A 438 11.07 -19.36 -13.10
N PHE A 439 9.85 -18.91 -13.46
CA PHE A 439 8.67 -19.20 -12.66
C PHE A 439 8.18 -20.64 -12.89
N SER A 440 8.21 -21.44 -11.82
CA SER A 440 7.67 -22.81 -11.83
C SER A 440 6.14 -22.82 -11.82
N GLY A 441 5.51 -21.76 -11.29
CA GLY A 441 4.06 -21.65 -11.24
C GLY A 441 3.55 -20.21 -11.16
N VAL A 442 2.30 -20.03 -11.61
CA VAL A 442 1.54 -18.77 -11.57
C VAL A 442 0.17 -19.03 -10.96
N VAL A 443 -0.21 -18.22 -9.96
CA VAL A 443 -1.59 -18.16 -9.44
C VAL A 443 -2.11 -16.75 -9.65
N ALA A 444 -2.92 -16.57 -10.69
CA ALA A 444 -3.46 -15.27 -11.07
C ALA A 444 -4.92 -15.12 -10.61
N VAL A 445 -5.18 -14.17 -9.70
CA VAL A 445 -6.49 -14.03 -9.03
C VAL A 445 -7.22 -12.79 -9.53
N ASN A 446 -8.49 -12.94 -9.87
CA ASN A 446 -9.39 -11.85 -10.31
C ASN A 446 -8.73 -10.94 -11.36
N VAL A 447 -8.05 -11.53 -12.34
CA VAL A 447 -7.44 -10.80 -13.45
C VAL A 447 -8.54 -10.13 -14.25
N PHE A 448 -8.54 -8.80 -14.26
CA PHE A 448 -9.55 -8.03 -14.99
C PHE A 448 -9.55 -8.35 -16.49
N ASP A 449 -8.35 -8.38 -17.10
CA ASP A 449 -8.12 -8.70 -18.50
C ASP A 449 -6.71 -9.23 -18.69
N PHE A 450 -6.55 -10.24 -19.53
CA PHE A 450 -5.24 -10.80 -19.88
C PHE A 450 -4.47 -9.94 -20.89
N TYR A 451 -5.17 -9.11 -21.65
CA TYR A 451 -4.61 -8.19 -22.63
C TYR A 451 -4.98 -6.75 -22.32
N ILE A 452 -3.98 -5.96 -21.94
CA ILE A 452 -4.12 -4.52 -21.76
C ILE A 452 -3.45 -3.82 -22.95
N PRO A 453 -4.18 -2.99 -23.73
CA PRO A 453 -3.58 -2.24 -24.82
C PRO A 453 -2.49 -1.27 -24.33
N PRO A 454 -1.40 -1.05 -25.10
CA PRO A 454 -0.28 -0.21 -24.68
C PRO A 454 -0.61 1.24 -24.29
N HIS A 455 -1.76 1.76 -24.73
CA HIS A 455 -2.21 3.13 -24.46
C HIS A 455 -3.56 3.15 -23.76
N ALA A 456 -3.87 2.10 -23.00
CA ALA A 456 -5.11 2.02 -22.25
C ALA A 456 -5.18 3.13 -21.19
N ASP A 457 -6.35 3.70 -21.01
CA ASP A 457 -6.65 4.55 -19.87
C ASP A 457 -6.76 3.67 -18.62
N VAL A 458 -5.67 3.60 -17.86
CA VAL A 458 -5.56 2.75 -16.66
C VAL A 458 -6.55 3.19 -15.59
N GLU A 459 -6.82 4.50 -15.45
CA GLU A 459 -7.79 5.01 -14.49
C GLU A 459 -9.20 4.50 -14.82
N ALA A 460 -9.60 4.57 -16.09
CA ALA A 460 -10.87 4.03 -16.55
C ALA A 460 -10.95 2.50 -16.36
N LEU A 461 -9.86 1.78 -16.59
CA LEU A 461 -9.80 0.33 -16.36
C LEU A 461 -9.98 -0.02 -14.87
N LEU A 462 -9.28 0.68 -13.97
CA LEU A 462 -9.37 0.45 -12.52
C LEU A 462 -10.75 0.80 -11.96
N ILE A 463 -11.40 1.84 -12.47
CA ILE A 463 -12.78 2.18 -12.11
C ILE A 463 -13.75 1.09 -12.59
N SER A 464 -13.59 0.58 -13.81
CA SER A 464 -14.48 -0.43 -14.39
C SER A 464 -14.33 -1.80 -13.70
N SER A 465 -13.13 -2.17 -13.27
CA SER A 465 -12.86 -3.44 -12.58
C SER A 465 -13.56 -3.58 -11.22
N ARG A 466 -13.95 -2.47 -10.60
CA ARG A 466 -14.60 -2.45 -9.28
C ARG A 466 -16.12 -2.62 -9.31
N GLN A 467 -16.77 -2.57 -10.48
CA GLN A 467 -18.23 -2.62 -10.56
C GLN A 467 -18.73 -4.06 -10.74
N PRO A 468 -19.48 -4.65 -9.77
CA PRO A 468 -20.02 -5.98 -9.94
C PRO A 468 -21.05 -6.00 -11.09
N LEU A 469 -20.94 -6.98 -11.99
CA LEU A 469 -21.91 -7.19 -13.08
C LEU A 469 -23.38 -7.30 -12.57
N ALA A 470 -23.58 -7.93 -11.41
CA ALA A 470 -24.89 -8.04 -10.77
C ALA A 470 -25.53 -6.68 -10.43
N SER A 471 -24.73 -5.63 -10.19
CA SER A 471 -25.27 -4.30 -9.89
C SER A 471 -25.96 -3.64 -11.08
N TYR A 472 -25.59 -4.02 -12.30
CA TYR A 472 -26.26 -3.54 -13.54
C TYR A 472 -27.57 -4.28 -13.78
N GLY A 473 -27.62 -5.61 -13.57
CA GLY A 473 -28.83 -6.39 -13.73
C GLY A 473 -29.94 -5.99 -12.72
N ALA A 474 -29.57 -5.82 -11.46
CA ALA A 474 -30.51 -5.41 -10.42
C ALA A 474 -31.06 -3.98 -10.63
N LYS A 475 -30.25 -3.06 -11.16
CA LYS A 475 -30.68 -1.69 -11.49
C LYS A 475 -31.64 -1.65 -12.68
N LEU A 476 -31.45 -2.52 -13.67
CA LEU A 476 -32.33 -2.61 -14.85
C LEU A 476 -33.71 -3.20 -14.53
N VAL A 477 -33.79 -4.09 -13.53
CA VAL A 477 -35.03 -4.73 -13.12
C VAL A 477 -35.83 -3.86 -12.11
N SER A 478 -35.18 -2.87 -11.48
CA SER A 478 -35.86 -2.01 -10.50
C SER A 478 -36.74 -0.94 -11.17
N GLY A 479 -38.04 -0.92 -10.87
CA GLY A 479 -38.98 0.09 -11.39
C GLY A 479 -38.57 1.54 -11.10
N GLY A 480 -37.81 1.76 -10.03
CA GLY A 480 -37.22 3.08 -9.68
C GLY A 480 -36.13 3.57 -10.63
N PHE A 481 -35.46 2.68 -11.36
CA PHE A 481 -34.48 3.05 -12.39
C PHE A 481 -35.19 3.68 -13.59
N TRP A 482 -36.25 3.06 -14.09
CA TRP A 482 -36.99 3.56 -15.23
C TRP A 482 -37.66 4.91 -14.96
N LEU A 483 -38.17 5.12 -13.73
CA LEU A 483 -38.68 6.43 -13.30
C LEU A 483 -37.60 7.53 -13.33
N LYS A 484 -36.36 7.22 -12.95
CA LYS A 484 -35.22 8.15 -13.02
C LYS A 484 -34.73 8.40 -14.45
N VAL A 485 -34.84 7.39 -15.32
CA VAL A 485 -34.56 7.51 -16.76
C VAL A 485 -35.59 8.44 -17.44
N PHE A 486 -36.87 8.24 -17.18
CA PHE A 486 -37.95 9.08 -17.72
C PHE A 486 -37.93 10.51 -17.16
N SER A 487 -37.38 10.73 -15.97
CA SER A 487 -37.24 12.06 -15.37
C SER A 487 -35.99 12.84 -15.83
N GLY A 488 -35.19 12.32 -16.77
CA GLY A 488 -34.00 12.99 -17.32
C GLY A 488 -32.81 13.14 -16.36
N LYS A 489 -32.87 12.52 -15.17
CA LYS A 489 -31.82 12.63 -14.12
C LYS A 489 -30.65 11.65 -14.30
N VAL A 490 -30.69 10.76 -15.29
CA VAL A 490 -29.62 9.80 -15.55
C VAL A 490 -29.05 10.05 -16.95
N ARG A 491 -27.73 10.20 -17.05
CA ARG A 491 -27.03 10.22 -18.34
C ARG A 491 -27.09 8.82 -18.97
N ILE A 492 -28.07 8.60 -19.85
CA ILE A 492 -28.41 7.32 -20.48
C ILE A 492 -27.25 6.74 -21.29
N ARG A 493 -26.31 7.57 -21.78
CA ARG A 493 -25.21 7.17 -22.69
C ARG A 493 -24.32 6.05 -22.09
N ASN A 494 -24.01 6.10 -20.78
CA ASN A 494 -23.17 5.11 -20.12
C ASN A 494 -23.91 3.80 -19.78
N GLY A 495 -25.23 3.85 -19.56
CA GLY A 495 -26.02 2.66 -19.29
C GLY A 495 -26.29 1.81 -20.55
N VAL A 496 -26.53 2.48 -21.66
CA VAL A 496 -26.76 1.82 -22.97
C VAL A 496 -25.45 1.21 -23.52
N THR A 497 -24.33 1.90 -23.39
CA THR A 497 -23.02 1.36 -23.80
C THR A 497 -22.62 0.12 -23.00
N ASN A 498 -22.91 0.07 -21.70
CA ASN A 498 -22.61 -1.09 -20.87
C ASN A 498 -23.54 -2.28 -21.14
N LEU A 499 -24.84 -2.03 -21.41
CA LEU A 499 -25.76 -3.09 -21.83
C LEU A 499 -25.39 -3.65 -23.21
N TRP A 500 -25.03 -2.79 -24.13
CA TRP A 500 -24.50 -3.20 -25.45
C TRP A 500 -23.20 -4.01 -25.30
N ALA A 501 -22.26 -3.58 -24.46
CA ALA A 501 -21.04 -4.31 -24.19
C ALA A 501 -21.31 -5.72 -23.62
N MET A 502 -22.32 -5.85 -22.74
CA MET A 502 -22.75 -7.13 -22.19
C MET A 502 -23.40 -8.06 -23.24
N ILE A 503 -24.28 -7.52 -24.09
CA ILE A 503 -24.92 -8.29 -25.16
C ILE A 503 -23.88 -8.69 -26.21
N VAL A 504 -23.01 -7.78 -26.60
CA VAL A 504 -21.90 -8.02 -27.51
C VAL A 504 -20.89 -9.02 -26.90
N GLY A 505 -20.57 -8.91 -25.63
CA GLY A 505 -19.71 -9.87 -24.91
C GLY A 505 -20.29 -11.29 -24.92
N LYS A 506 -21.59 -11.47 -24.66
CA LYS A 506 -22.27 -12.77 -24.78
C LYS A 506 -22.29 -13.29 -26.21
N ALA A 507 -22.59 -12.43 -27.19
CA ALA A 507 -22.58 -12.81 -28.59
C ALA A 507 -21.16 -13.24 -29.05
N ILE A 508 -20.13 -12.51 -28.62
CA ILE A 508 -18.73 -12.87 -28.88
C ILE A 508 -18.38 -14.20 -28.19
N SER A 509 -18.80 -14.43 -26.95
CA SER A 509 -18.59 -15.69 -26.24
C SER A 509 -19.16 -16.89 -27.00
N PHE A 510 -20.36 -16.75 -27.60
CA PHE A 510 -20.92 -17.77 -28.47
C PHE A 510 -20.17 -17.90 -29.81
N ALA A 511 -19.63 -16.82 -30.35
CA ALA A 511 -18.83 -16.82 -31.57
C ALA A 511 -17.37 -17.27 -31.37
N THR A 512 -16.90 -17.35 -30.12
CA THR A 512 -15.52 -17.68 -29.76
C THR A 512 -15.02 -18.98 -30.42
N PRO A 513 -15.77 -20.09 -30.47
CA PRO A 513 -15.31 -21.31 -31.19
C PRO A 513 -14.99 -21.06 -32.65
N LEU A 514 -15.72 -20.14 -33.30
CA LEU A 514 -15.48 -19.74 -34.68
C LEU A 514 -14.26 -18.81 -34.80
N MET A 515 -14.13 -17.84 -33.87
CA MET A 515 -12.98 -16.92 -33.82
C MET A 515 -11.66 -17.62 -33.57
N VAL A 516 -11.67 -18.67 -32.76
CA VAL A 516 -10.50 -19.53 -32.53
C VAL A 516 -10.04 -20.25 -33.79
N ARG A 517 -10.98 -20.57 -34.68
CA ARG A 517 -10.68 -21.20 -35.99
C ARG A 517 -10.10 -20.18 -36.98
N PHE A 518 -10.41 -18.89 -36.78
CA PHE A 518 -9.96 -17.78 -37.63
C PHE A 518 -9.29 -16.69 -36.79
N PRO A 519 -8.07 -16.94 -36.26
CA PRO A 519 -7.41 -16.03 -35.32
C PRO A 519 -7.13 -14.63 -35.89
N PHE A 520 -7.07 -14.48 -37.23
CA PHE A 520 -6.90 -13.18 -37.88
C PHE A 520 -8.07 -12.20 -37.65
N LEU A 521 -9.22 -12.69 -37.18
CA LEU A 521 -10.40 -11.85 -36.89
C LEU A 521 -10.29 -11.06 -35.59
N SER A 522 -9.36 -11.39 -34.70
CA SER A 522 -9.16 -10.68 -33.40
C SER A 522 -7.69 -10.64 -33.01
N PRO A 523 -6.99 -9.51 -33.22
CA PRO A 523 -5.62 -9.33 -32.76
C PRO A 523 -5.45 -9.52 -31.24
N ARG A 524 -6.46 -9.11 -30.46
CA ARG A 524 -6.52 -9.32 -29.01
C ARG A 524 -6.51 -10.80 -28.67
N PHE A 525 -7.35 -11.61 -29.30
CA PHE A 525 -7.40 -13.04 -29.06
C PHE A 525 -6.10 -13.74 -29.44
N GLN A 526 -5.45 -13.31 -30.54
CA GLN A 526 -4.13 -13.81 -30.93
C GLN A 526 -3.08 -13.54 -29.83
N ALA A 527 -3.03 -12.32 -29.27
CA ALA A 527 -2.11 -11.96 -28.22
C ALA A 527 -2.32 -12.84 -26.98
N ILE A 528 -3.56 -12.93 -26.46
CA ILE A 528 -3.90 -13.75 -25.30
C ILE A 528 -3.55 -15.23 -25.57
N SER A 529 -3.90 -15.75 -26.74
CA SER A 529 -3.61 -17.14 -27.12
C SER A 529 -2.11 -17.44 -27.18
N ARG A 530 -1.31 -16.50 -27.69
CA ARG A 530 0.15 -16.60 -27.71
C ARG A 530 0.71 -16.64 -26.28
N ASP A 531 0.23 -15.76 -25.40
CA ASP A 531 0.71 -15.64 -24.04
C ASP A 531 0.45 -16.93 -23.23
N PHE A 532 -0.74 -17.52 -23.34
CA PHE A 532 -1.04 -18.82 -22.72
C PHE A 532 -0.18 -19.97 -23.29
N ARG A 533 0.15 -19.94 -24.61
CA ARG A 533 1.08 -20.91 -25.19
C ARG A 533 2.50 -20.74 -24.66
N SER A 534 2.96 -19.51 -24.44
CA SER A 534 4.28 -19.27 -23.85
C SER A 534 4.38 -19.87 -22.46
N ILE A 535 3.37 -19.68 -21.59
CA ILE A 535 3.31 -20.30 -20.26
C ILE A 535 3.39 -21.84 -20.37
N ALA A 536 2.61 -22.42 -21.29
CA ALA A 536 2.62 -23.87 -21.51
C ALA A 536 3.98 -24.38 -22.03
N ALA A 537 4.63 -23.63 -22.94
CA ALA A 537 5.94 -23.95 -23.48
C ALA A 537 7.06 -23.85 -22.43
N ASN A 538 6.93 -22.94 -21.47
CA ASN A 538 7.85 -22.80 -20.34
C ASN A 538 7.65 -23.90 -19.27
N ASN A 539 6.69 -24.81 -19.42
CA ASN A 539 6.27 -25.78 -18.39
C ASN A 539 5.83 -25.14 -17.05
N THR A 540 5.44 -23.87 -17.08
CA THR A 540 4.97 -23.15 -15.90
C THR A 540 3.56 -23.62 -15.55
N GLN A 541 3.37 -24.13 -14.33
CA GLN A 541 2.05 -24.53 -13.85
C GLN A 541 1.18 -23.30 -13.61
N MET A 542 -0.05 -23.30 -14.14
CA MET A 542 -0.92 -22.14 -14.03
C MET A 542 -2.26 -22.45 -13.38
N THR A 543 -2.65 -21.63 -12.42
CA THR A 543 -4.00 -21.54 -11.89
C THR A 543 -4.55 -20.13 -12.09
N VAL A 544 -5.75 -20.04 -12.64
CA VAL A 544 -6.53 -18.80 -12.71
C VAL A 544 -7.67 -18.91 -11.69
N VAL A 545 -7.77 -17.94 -10.79
CA VAL A 545 -8.76 -17.95 -9.73
C VAL A 545 -9.70 -16.76 -9.91
N PHE A 546 -11.00 -16.99 -9.84
CA PHE A 546 -12.00 -15.92 -9.87
C PHE A 546 -12.95 -16.05 -8.68
N THR A 547 -13.40 -14.92 -8.17
CA THR A 547 -14.57 -14.88 -7.29
C THR A 547 -15.85 -14.92 -8.11
N GLU A 548 -16.92 -15.46 -7.55
CA GLU A 548 -18.21 -15.54 -8.23
C GLU A 548 -18.73 -14.14 -8.60
N GLY A 549 -19.08 -13.97 -9.87
CA GLY A 549 -19.57 -12.68 -10.40
C GLY A 549 -18.47 -11.66 -10.69
N ASP A 550 -17.19 -12.04 -10.62
CA ASP A 550 -16.08 -11.18 -11.03
C ASP A 550 -16.11 -10.90 -12.53
N ILE A 551 -15.77 -9.67 -12.89
CA ILE A 551 -15.75 -9.24 -14.30
C ILE A 551 -14.68 -9.98 -15.12
N GLY A 552 -13.57 -10.36 -14.49
CA GLY A 552 -12.50 -11.15 -15.12
C GLY A 552 -12.96 -12.54 -15.53
N ALA A 553 -13.88 -13.15 -14.79
CA ALA A 553 -14.51 -14.42 -15.18
C ALA A 553 -15.31 -14.28 -16.48
N ALA A 554 -16.05 -13.19 -16.65
CA ALA A 554 -16.77 -12.90 -17.90
C ALA A 554 -15.79 -12.66 -19.07
N MET A 555 -14.64 -12.04 -18.82
CA MET A 555 -13.58 -11.85 -19.81
C MET A 555 -12.91 -13.18 -20.19
N LEU A 556 -12.71 -14.09 -19.23
CA LEU A 556 -12.25 -15.44 -19.48
C LEU A 556 -13.23 -16.17 -20.42
N GLU A 557 -14.53 -16.14 -20.11
CA GLU A 557 -15.56 -16.75 -20.95
C GLU A 557 -15.63 -16.16 -22.36
N THR A 558 -15.47 -14.84 -22.47
CA THR A 558 -15.45 -14.15 -23.78
C THR A 558 -14.29 -14.62 -24.64
N ASN A 559 -13.13 -14.92 -24.06
CA ASN A 559 -11.94 -15.35 -24.81
C ASN A 559 -11.88 -16.88 -25.02
N PHE A 560 -12.40 -17.68 -24.08
CA PHE A 560 -12.17 -19.13 -24.05
C PHE A 560 -13.45 -19.97 -23.92
N GLY A 561 -14.62 -19.36 -24.14
CA GLY A 561 -15.92 -20.02 -24.06
C GLY A 561 -16.38 -20.26 -22.61
N PRO A 562 -17.57 -20.85 -22.42
CA PRO A 562 -18.16 -21.05 -21.10
C PRO A 562 -17.20 -21.72 -20.11
N CYS A 563 -17.02 -21.11 -18.92
CA CYS A 563 -16.09 -21.54 -17.88
C CYS A 563 -14.63 -21.73 -18.38
N GLY A 564 -14.21 -21.06 -19.44
CA GLY A 564 -12.86 -21.18 -19.98
C GLY A 564 -12.50 -22.56 -20.55
N ARG A 565 -13.48 -23.38 -20.96
CA ARG A 565 -13.29 -24.77 -21.40
C ARG A 565 -12.22 -24.95 -22.48
N MET A 566 -12.00 -23.93 -23.30
CA MET A 566 -11.01 -23.98 -24.38
C MET A 566 -9.56 -23.86 -23.87
N LEU A 567 -9.34 -23.36 -22.67
CA LEU A 567 -8.01 -23.33 -22.05
C LEU A 567 -7.45 -24.73 -21.81
N SER A 568 -8.28 -25.62 -21.25
CA SER A 568 -7.86 -27.00 -20.94
C SER A 568 -7.44 -27.81 -22.17
N CYS A 569 -8.07 -27.56 -23.31
CA CYS A 569 -7.82 -28.35 -24.54
C CYS A 569 -6.57 -27.91 -25.33
N ARG A 570 -6.05 -26.69 -25.13
CA ARG A 570 -5.07 -26.09 -26.05
C ARG A 570 -3.82 -25.51 -25.38
N TYR A 571 -3.83 -25.24 -24.08
CA TYR A 571 -2.81 -24.38 -23.46
C TYR A 571 -2.22 -25.00 -22.16
N GLY A 572 -1.88 -26.29 -22.19
CA GLY A 572 -1.24 -26.95 -21.04
C GLY A 572 -2.16 -27.22 -19.86
N ASN A 573 -3.49 -27.16 -20.07
CA ASN A 573 -4.50 -27.47 -19.08
C ASN A 573 -4.38 -26.61 -17.80
N PRO A 574 -4.39 -25.25 -17.88
CA PRO A 574 -4.37 -24.42 -16.69
C PRO A 574 -5.61 -24.71 -15.83
N ARG A 575 -5.40 -24.80 -14.52
CA ARG A 575 -6.49 -24.95 -13.57
C ARG A 575 -7.31 -23.66 -13.50
N ILE A 576 -8.63 -23.78 -13.54
CA ILE A 576 -9.55 -22.68 -13.27
C ILE A 576 -10.29 -22.98 -11.98
N ALA A 577 -10.20 -22.09 -11.01
CA ALA A 577 -10.85 -22.21 -9.71
C ALA A 577 -11.80 -21.03 -9.48
N PHE A 578 -12.90 -21.28 -8.77
CA PHE A 578 -13.85 -20.25 -8.36
C PHE A 578 -13.98 -20.22 -6.84
N ILE A 579 -13.95 -19.03 -6.27
CA ILE A 579 -14.18 -18.78 -4.85
C ILE A 579 -15.60 -18.25 -4.70
N ALA A 580 -16.45 -19.04 -4.05
CA ALA A 580 -17.82 -18.67 -3.75
C ALA A 580 -17.90 -17.62 -2.64
N ASP A 581 -19.02 -16.92 -2.55
CA ASP A 581 -19.34 -15.97 -1.48
C ASP A 581 -18.22 -14.94 -1.20
N SER A 582 -17.54 -14.46 -2.25
CA SER A 582 -16.46 -13.50 -2.13
C SER A 582 -16.60 -12.34 -3.12
N ASP A 583 -16.00 -11.21 -2.76
CA ASP A 583 -15.88 -10.04 -3.65
C ASP A 583 -14.53 -10.03 -4.40
N HIS A 584 -14.39 -9.07 -5.33
CA HIS A 584 -13.17 -8.86 -6.11
C HIS A 584 -11.90 -8.71 -5.23
N ASN A 585 -12.03 -8.16 -4.04
CA ASN A 585 -10.93 -7.85 -3.13
C ASN A 585 -10.57 -8.98 -2.16
N LEU A 586 -11.28 -10.12 -2.21
CA LEU A 586 -11.13 -11.23 -1.25
C LEU A 586 -11.27 -10.73 0.20
N THR A 587 -12.34 -9.99 0.47
CA THR A 587 -12.50 -9.31 1.76
C THR A 587 -12.73 -10.28 2.91
N THR A 588 -13.35 -11.45 2.65
CA THR A 588 -13.64 -12.44 3.69
C THR A 588 -12.44 -13.32 4.03
N ALA A 589 -12.37 -13.80 5.28
CA ALA A 589 -11.30 -14.69 5.73
C ALA A 589 -11.30 -16.02 4.94
N GLU A 590 -12.49 -16.55 4.63
CA GLU A 590 -12.67 -17.78 3.84
C GLU A 590 -12.09 -17.62 2.43
N ALA A 591 -12.32 -16.46 1.79
CA ALA A 591 -11.78 -16.21 0.47
C ALA A 591 -10.25 -16.08 0.46
N ARG A 592 -9.69 -15.45 1.49
CA ARG A 592 -8.23 -15.34 1.67
C ARG A 592 -7.61 -16.72 1.91
N HIS A 593 -8.25 -17.55 2.73
CA HIS A 593 -7.82 -18.91 2.95
C HIS A 593 -7.89 -19.76 1.68
N ALA A 594 -8.96 -19.64 0.89
CA ALA A 594 -9.06 -20.30 -0.41
C ALA A 594 -7.94 -19.87 -1.38
N TRP A 595 -7.59 -18.59 -1.41
CA TRP A 595 -6.42 -18.12 -2.16
C TRP A 595 -5.12 -18.76 -1.66
N ALA A 596 -4.90 -18.79 -0.35
CA ALA A 596 -3.72 -19.43 0.25
C ALA A 596 -3.63 -20.92 -0.17
N GLN A 597 -4.74 -21.65 -0.12
CA GLN A 597 -4.78 -23.07 -0.54
C GLN A 597 -4.41 -23.26 -2.02
N GLU A 598 -4.89 -22.43 -2.93
CA GLU A 598 -4.52 -22.53 -4.35
C GLU A 598 -3.02 -22.24 -4.57
N VAL A 599 -2.45 -21.30 -3.81
CA VAL A 599 -1.00 -20.99 -3.84
C VAL A 599 -0.19 -22.15 -3.26
N GLU A 600 -0.57 -22.67 -2.09
CA GLU A 600 0.08 -23.82 -1.43
C GLU A 600 0.07 -25.06 -2.34
N MET A 601 -1.06 -25.34 -2.98
CA MET A 601 -1.21 -26.48 -3.88
C MET A 601 -0.18 -26.48 -5.02
N ILE A 602 0.12 -25.31 -5.58
CA ILE A 602 1.17 -25.18 -6.61
C ILE A 602 2.55 -25.21 -5.98
N ALA A 603 2.78 -24.46 -4.89
CA ALA A 603 4.10 -24.35 -4.28
C ALA A 603 4.65 -25.72 -3.82
N PHE A 604 3.82 -26.59 -3.26
CA PHE A 604 4.25 -27.92 -2.82
C PHE A 604 4.60 -28.89 -3.96
N ARG A 605 4.23 -28.61 -5.21
CA ARG A 605 4.68 -29.40 -6.37
C ARG A 605 6.14 -29.20 -6.70
N PHE A 606 6.74 -28.13 -6.21
CA PHE A 606 8.10 -27.74 -6.50
C PHE A 606 8.90 -27.58 -5.18
N PRO A 607 9.36 -28.69 -4.58
CA PRO A 607 10.19 -28.61 -3.38
C PRO A 607 11.49 -27.87 -3.67
N PRO A 608 12.07 -27.18 -2.67
CA PRO A 608 13.38 -26.56 -2.82
C PRO A 608 14.42 -27.62 -3.17
N ALA A 609 15.45 -27.23 -3.92
CA ALA A 609 16.60 -28.08 -4.16
C ALA A 609 17.26 -28.44 -2.81
N SER A 610 17.57 -29.71 -2.61
CA SER A 610 18.20 -30.24 -1.41
C SER A 610 19.64 -29.72 -1.24
#